data_6c742eddf803a455df3cb06f82c520a6
#
_entry.id   6c742eddf803a455df3cb06f82c520a6
#
_cell.length_a   1.000
_cell.length_b   1.000
_cell.length_c   1.000
_cell.angle_alpha   90.00
_cell.angle_beta   90.00
_cell.angle_gamma   90.00
#
_symmetry.space_group_name_H-M   'P 1'
#
loop_
_entity.id
_entity.type
_entity.pdbx_description
1 polymer ?
#
loop_
_entity_poly.entity_id
_entity_poly.type
_entity_poly.pdbx_seq_one_letter_code
_entity_poly.pdbx_strand_id
1 'polypeptide(L)'
;MKAEKMLDKLRDILSAERHAQLKKYKSLKKVLKELREERRKFKEQLSNETDEEARHEIASRLKVISKQRQKGLIVLKELKKERKKASK
;
A
#
# COMPACT_ATOMS: atom_id res chain seq x y z
N MET A 1 -8.38 9.53 8.38
CA MET A 1 -7.29 9.89 7.46
C MET A 1 -7.31 9.02 6.22
N LYS A 2 -6.96 9.60 5.09
CA LYS A 2 -6.97 8.89 3.80
C LYS A 2 -6.05 7.67 3.78
N ALA A 3 -4.85 7.83 4.37
CA ALA A 3 -3.88 6.73 4.43
C ALA A 3 -4.40 5.52 5.22
N GLU A 4 -5.14 5.75 6.30
CA GLU A 4 -5.72 4.67 7.09
C GLU A 4 -6.75 3.87 6.30
N LYS A 5 -7.59 4.56 5.52
CA LYS A 5 -8.57 3.91 4.67
C LYS A 5 -7.90 3.07 3.58
N MET A 6 -6.82 3.60 3.01
CA MET A 6 -6.06 2.87 2.00
C MET A 6 -5.39 1.63 2.59
N LEU A 7 -4.84 1.75 3.81
CA LEU A 7 -4.24 0.61 4.51
C LEU A 7 -5.27 -0.46 4.85
N ASP A 8 -6.47 -0.06 5.27
CA ASP A 8 -7.54 -1.00 5.55
C ASP A 8 -7.96 -1.76 4.29
N LYS A 9 -8.10 -1.05 3.17
CA LYS A 9 -8.41 -1.69 1.88
C LYS A 9 -7.32 -2.67 1.47
N LEU A 10 -6.07 -2.28 1.65
CA LEU A 10 -4.94 -3.15 1.31
C LEU A 10 -4.93 -4.40 2.19
N ARG A 11 -5.18 -4.26 3.50
CA ARG A 11 -5.25 -5.40 4.42
C ARG A 11 -6.35 -6.37 4.02
N ASP A 12 -7.52 -5.86 3.64
CA ASP A 12 -8.63 -6.69 3.18
C ASP A 12 -8.24 -7.52 1.96
N ILE A 13 -7.55 -6.89 1.02
CA ILE A 13 -7.09 -7.59 -0.19
C ILE A 13 -6.02 -8.63 0.15
N LEU A 14 -5.06 -8.25 1.00
CA LEU A 14 -3.96 -9.15 1.38
C LEU A 14 -4.43 -10.35 2.18
N SER A 15 -5.50 -10.21 2.95
CA SER A 15 -6.06 -11.30 3.75
C SER A 15 -7.04 -12.18 2.98
N ALA A 16 -7.43 -11.78 1.76
CA ALA A 16 -8.35 -12.55 0.93
C ALA A 16 -7.65 -13.76 0.30
N GLU A 17 -8.44 -14.77 -0.05
CA GLU A 17 -7.90 -15.91 -0.78
C GLU A 17 -7.47 -15.48 -2.19
N ARG A 18 -6.65 -16.32 -2.83
CA ARG A 18 -6.06 -15.98 -4.14
C ARG A 18 -7.11 -15.65 -5.21
N HIS A 19 -8.18 -16.42 -5.27
CA HIS A 19 -9.24 -16.17 -6.25
C HIS A 19 -9.89 -14.80 -6.07
N ALA A 20 -10.17 -14.42 -4.82
CA ALA A 20 -10.72 -13.10 -4.51
C ALA A 20 -9.71 -12.00 -4.80
N GLN A 21 -8.43 -12.25 -4.54
CA GLN A 21 -7.36 -11.29 -4.88
C GLN A 21 -7.28 -11.03 -6.37
N LEU A 22 -7.43 -12.07 -7.20
CA LEU A 22 -7.43 -11.91 -8.66
C LEU A 22 -8.56 -11.01 -9.12
N LYS A 23 -9.73 -11.14 -8.53
CA LYS A 23 -10.88 -10.27 -8.84
C LYS A 23 -10.62 -8.82 -8.44
N LYS A 24 -9.81 -8.62 -7.41
CA LYS A 24 -9.49 -7.28 -6.87
C LYS A 24 -8.17 -6.72 -7.42
N TYR A 25 -7.66 -7.29 -8.49
CA TYR A 25 -6.38 -6.89 -9.06
C TYR A 25 -6.29 -5.38 -9.37
N LYS A 26 -7.31 -4.84 -10.03
CA LYS A 26 -7.34 -3.42 -10.37
C LYS A 26 -7.42 -2.55 -9.12
N SER A 27 -8.22 -2.98 -8.13
CA SER A 27 -8.31 -2.29 -6.84
C SER A 27 -6.98 -2.28 -6.12
N LEU A 28 -6.26 -3.40 -6.14
CA LEU A 28 -4.94 -3.50 -5.53
C LEU A 28 -3.95 -2.52 -6.18
N LYS A 29 -3.92 -2.47 -7.51
CA LYS A 29 -3.06 -1.52 -8.22
C LYS A 29 -3.37 -0.08 -7.81
N LYS A 30 -4.64 0.27 -7.75
CA LYS A 30 -5.08 1.61 -7.38
C LYS A 30 -4.67 1.97 -5.96
N VAL A 31 -4.91 1.08 -5.02
CA VAL A 31 -4.56 1.29 -3.61
C VAL A 31 -3.05 1.47 -3.44
N LEU A 32 -2.26 0.65 -4.12
CA LEU A 32 -0.80 0.75 -4.04
C LEU A 32 -0.29 2.07 -4.60
N LYS A 33 -0.91 2.56 -5.67
CA LYS A 33 -0.57 3.86 -6.26
C LYS A 33 -0.92 4.99 -5.30
N GLU A 34 -2.10 4.94 -4.69
CA GLU A 34 -2.53 5.94 -3.72
C GLU A 34 -1.64 5.96 -2.48
N LEU A 35 -1.24 4.78 -2.01
CA LEU A 35 -0.30 4.68 -0.87
C LEU A 35 1.07 5.25 -1.22
N ARG A 36 1.51 5.09 -2.46
CA ARG A 36 2.76 5.70 -2.93
C ARG A 36 2.70 7.22 -2.83
N GLU A 37 1.57 7.81 -3.23
CA GLU A 37 1.36 9.25 -3.13
C GLU A 37 1.32 9.73 -1.67
N GLU A 38 0.63 8.99 -0.80
CA GLU A 38 0.58 9.32 0.62
C GLU A 38 1.96 9.21 1.26
N ARG A 39 2.75 8.20 0.88
CA ARG A 39 4.12 8.03 1.35
C ARG A 39 4.98 9.26 0.99
N ARG A 40 4.84 9.74 -0.23
CA ARG A 40 5.57 10.93 -0.69
C ARG A 40 5.19 12.15 0.13
N LYS A 41 3.89 12.35 0.39
CA LYS A 41 3.41 13.46 1.20
C LYS A 41 3.97 13.41 2.62
N PHE A 42 3.96 12.24 3.23
CA PHE A 42 4.52 12.08 4.58
C PHE A 42 6.03 12.33 4.61
N LYS A 43 6.76 11.95 3.56
CA LYS A 43 8.19 12.24 3.46
C LYS A 43 8.44 13.75 3.40
N GLU A 44 7.62 14.47 2.64
CA GLU A 44 7.70 15.94 2.57
C GLU A 44 7.41 16.56 3.92
N GLN A 45 6.34 16.09 4.60
CA GLN A 45 6.01 16.56 5.93
C GLN A 45 7.15 16.34 6.92
N LEU A 46 7.75 15.16 6.87
CA LEU A 46 8.87 14.81 7.75
C LEU A 46 10.05 15.74 7.51
N SER A 47 10.33 16.05 6.25
CA SER A 47 11.43 16.94 5.86
C SER A 47 11.23 18.37 6.41
N ASN A 48 9.98 18.82 6.51
CA ASN A 48 9.65 20.18 6.94
C ASN A 48 9.30 20.28 8.42
N GLU A 49 9.14 19.16 9.10
CA GLU A 49 8.73 19.17 10.50
C GLU A 49 9.94 19.34 11.42
N THR A 50 9.82 20.27 12.37
CA THR A 50 10.90 20.54 13.33
C THR A 50 10.63 19.96 14.72
N ASP A 51 9.36 19.67 15.05
CA ASP A 51 9.00 19.09 16.34
C ASP A 51 9.32 17.58 16.36
N GLU A 52 10.09 17.15 17.35
CA GLU A 52 10.54 15.77 17.46
C GLU A 52 9.42 14.75 17.62
N GLU A 53 8.40 15.06 18.42
CA GLU A 53 7.26 14.15 18.60
C GLU A 53 6.49 13.97 17.29
N ALA A 54 6.25 15.08 16.58
CA ALA A 54 5.57 15.04 15.30
C ALA A 54 6.39 14.28 14.27
N ARG A 55 7.70 14.49 14.25
CA ARG A 55 8.61 13.75 13.36
C ARG A 55 8.56 12.25 13.61
N HIS A 56 8.57 11.88 14.88
CA HIS A 56 8.51 10.45 15.26
C HIS A 56 7.21 9.81 14.79
N GLU A 57 6.09 10.50 14.97
CA GLU A 57 4.79 10.02 14.55
C GLU A 57 4.72 9.85 13.02
N ILE A 58 5.20 10.84 12.27
CA ILE A 58 5.24 10.79 10.82
C ILE A 58 6.13 9.64 10.34
N ALA A 59 7.30 9.48 10.94
CA ALA A 59 8.23 8.41 10.61
C ALA A 59 7.61 7.03 10.86
N SER A 60 6.86 6.87 11.96
CA SER A 60 6.17 5.63 12.28
C SER A 60 5.11 5.28 11.22
N ARG A 61 4.33 6.28 10.80
CA ARG A 61 3.32 6.09 9.75
C ARG A 61 3.96 5.73 8.41
N LEU A 62 5.07 6.38 8.07
CA LEU A 62 5.84 6.05 6.87
C LEU A 62 6.31 4.60 6.88
N LYS A 63 6.77 4.13 8.02
CA LYS A 63 7.24 2.76 8.17
C LYS A 63 6.13 1.75 7.92
N VAL A 64 4.95 2.00 8.48
CA VAL A 64 3.77 1.13 8.28
C VAL A 64 3.37 1.11 6.81
N ILE A 65 3.26 2.28 6.18
CA ILE A 65 2.89 2.39 4.77
C ILE A 65 3.89 1.64 3.89
N SER A 66 5.18 1.83 4.13
CA SER A 66 6.24 1.19 3.34
C SER A 66 6.20 -0.33 3.46
N LYS A 67 6.01 -0.86 4.66
CA LYS A 67 5.93 -2.30 4.89
C LYS A 67 4.69 -2.92 4.23
N GLN A 68 3.53 -2.32 4.41
CA GLN A 68 2.29 -2.82 3.83
C GLN A 68 2.33 -2.73 2.30
N ARG A 69 2.85 -1.63 1.78
CA ARG A 69 2.99 -1.46 0.35
C ARG A 69 3.91 -2.51 -0.26
N GLN A 70 5.01 -2.82 0.41
CA GLN A 70 5.94 -3.86 -0.02
C GLN A 70 5.24 -5.22 -0.13
N LYS A 71 4.46 -5.59 0.87
CA LYS A 71 3.67 -6.82 0.85
C LYS A 71 2.68 -6.82 -0.31
N GLY A 72 2.02 -5.68 -0.52
CA GLY A 72 1.07 -5.53 -1.62
C GLY A 72 1.72 -5.67 -2.98
N LEU A 73 2.93 -5.14 -3.16
CA LEU A 73 3.67 -5.24 -4.42
C LEU A 73 4.05 -6.69 -4.73
N ILE A 74 4.41 -7.46 -3.70
CA ILE A 74 4.71 -8.89 -3.88
C ILE A 74 3.49 -9.64 -4.38
N VAL A 75 2.33 -9.41 -3.74
CA VAL A 75 1.07 -10.04 -4.16
C VAL A 75 0.69 -9.60 -5.57
N LEU A 76 0.83 -8.31 -5.87
CA LEU A 76 0.53 -7.78 -7.21
C LEU A 76 1.35 -8.48 -8.28
N LYS A 77 2.63 -8.69 -8.01
CA LYS A 77 3.53 -9.38 -8.94
C LYS A 77 3.08 -10.83 -9.18
N GLU A 78 2.70 -11.53 -8.10
CA GLU A 78 2.19 -12.89 -8.20
C GLU A 78 0.89 -12.95 -9.00
N LEU A 79 -0.03 -12.02 -8.76
CA LEU A 79 -1.29 -11.95 -9.48
C LEU A 79 -1.09 -11.66 -10.97
N LYS A 80 -0.11 -10.83 -11.30
CA LYS A 80 0.26 -10.56 -12.69
C LYS A 80 0.67 -11.83 -13.41
N LYS A 81 1.48 -12.66 -12.77
CA LYS A 81 1.92 -13.93 -13.34
C LYS A 81 0.75 -14.87 -13.59
N GLU A 82 -0.15 -14.98 -12.62
CA GLU A 82 -1.34 -15.83 -12.75
C GLU A 82 -2.27 -15.35 -13.86
N ARG A 83 -2.47 -14.05 -13.98
CA ARG A 83 -3.30 -13.47 -15.04
C ARG A 83 -2.73 -13.75 -16.42
N LYS A 84 -1.43 -13.69 -16.58
CA LYS A 84 -0.76 -14.02 -17.85
C LYS A 84 -0.98 -15.47 -18.22
N LYS A 85 -0.89 -16.39 -17.24
CA LYS A 85 -1.15 -17.80 -17.48
C LYS A 85 -2.60 -18.06 -17.90
N ALA A 86 -3.54 -17.37 -17.26
CA ALA A 86 -4.97 -17.51 -17.57
C ALA A 86 -5.35 -16.94 -18.93
N SER A 87 -4.55 -16.00 -19.46
CA SER A 87 -4.82 -15.34 -20.74
C SER A 87 -4.38 -16.14 -21.96
N LYS A 88 -3.72 -17.25 -21.77
CA LYS A 88 -3.26 -18.10 -22.90
C LYS A 88 -4.34 -19.04 -23.40
#